data_95abfb58412622381fe8acc9b02fc5c3
#
_entry.id   95abfb58412622381fe8acc9b02fc5c3
#
_cell.length_a   1.000
_cell.length_b   1.000
_cell.length_c   1.000
_cell.angle_alpha   90.00
_cell.angle_beta   90.00
_cell.angle_gamma   90.00
#
_symmetry.space_group_name_H-M   'P 1'
#
loop_
_entity.id
_entity.type
_entity.pdbx_description
1 polymer ?
#
loop_
_entity_poly.entity_id
_entity_poly.type
_entity_poly.pdbx_seq_one_letter_code
_entity_poly.pdbx_strand_id
1 'polypeptide(L)'
;MYGHKQGVETVHRITETAAELGIQYLTLYTFSTENWNRPKEEVDALMTLLVDTIAKETPTLMKNNVRLLTIGDTERLPEGAKRKFAQCMEETSGNTGLRLVIALSYSARWEITNAMQEAVRKAQAGALKAEDVNEELVSSLMTTASMPDPDLLIRTSGELRISNFLLWQLAYSELYFTDCLWPEFTEEEFCKAIVDYQHRERRFGKTSEQVLIKN
;
A
#
# COMPACT_ATOMS: atom_id res chain seq x y z
N MET A 1 21.28 -2.22 10.45
CA MET A 1 21.20 -0.74 10.32
C MET A 1 21.53 -0.23 8.93
N TYR A 2 22.57 -0.69 8.23
CA TYR A 2 22.95 -0.18 6.90
C TYR A 2 21.85 -0.38 5.84
N GLY A 3 21.29 -1.56 5.73
CA GLY A 3 20.21 -1.88 4.76
C GLY A 3 18.91 -1.09 4.95
N HIS A 4 18.57 -0.69 6.19
CA HIS A 4 17.36 0.10 6.45
C HIS A 4 17.49 1.56 5.98
N LYS A 5 18.70 2.16 6.10
CA LYS A 5 18.94 3.53 5.56
C LYS A 5 18.87 3.55 4.04
N GLN A 6 19.46 2.56 3.38
CA GLN A 6 19.36 2.43 1.92
C GLN A 6 17.92 2.17 1.47
N GLY A 7 17.16 1.37 2.24
CA GLY A 7 15.74 1.15 1.97
C GLY A 7 14.91 2.45 2.00
N VAL A 8 15.24 3.40 2.89
CA VAL A 8 14.60 4.73 2.94
C VAL A 8 14.92 5.56 1.69
N GLU A 9 16.19 5.56 1.23
CA GLU A 9 16.58 6.26 0.00
C GLU A 9 15.84 5.69 -1.22
N THR A 10 15.62 4.37 -1.24
CA THR A 10 14.81 3.73 -2.29
C THR A 10 13.36 4.20 -2.24
N VAL A 11 12.74 4.31 -1.04
CA VAL A 11 11.40 4.88 -0.89
C VAL A 11 11.32 6.26 -1.51
N HIS A 12 12.27 7.15 -1.17
CA HIS A 12 12.32 8.51 -1.69
C HIS A 12 12.40 8.52 -3.23
N ARG A 13 13.38 7.83 -3.79
CA ARG A 13 13.63 7.74 -5.23
C ARG A 13 12.42 7.19 -6.00
N ILE A 14 11.85 6.07 -5.55
CA ILE A 14 10.69 5.45 -6.22
C ILE A 14 9.44 6.33 -6.09
N THR A 15 9.26 7.05 -4.98
CA THR A 15 8.16 8.01 -4.81
C THR A 15 8.28 9.17 -5.78
N GLU A 16 9.46 9.76 -5.95
CA GLU A 16 9.70 10.82 -6.94
C GLU A 16 9.45 10.33 -8.36
N THR A 17 10.03 9.19 -8.74
CA THR A 17 9.82 8.59 -10.06
C THR A 17 8.34 8.31 -10.32
N ALA A 18 7.61 7.76 -9.35
CA ALA A 18 6.17 7.50 -9.49
C ALA A 18 5.38 8.80 -9.69
N ALA A 19 5.74 9.88 -8.98
CA ALA A 19 5.11 11.19 -9.14
C ALA A 19 5.40 11.79 -10.52
N GLU A 20 6.64 11.71 -11.01
CA GLU A 20 7.05 12.18 -12.34
C GLU A 20 6.35 11.42 -13.47
N LEU A 21 6.16 10.10 -13.31
CA LEU A 21 5.43 9.26 -14.27
C LEU A 21 3.91 9.46 -14.24
N GLY A 22 3.39 10.28 -13.32
CA GLY A 22 1.96 10.53 -13.19
C GLY A 22 1.17 9.36 -12.60
N ILE A 23 1.82 8.47 -11.85
CA ILE A 23 1.17 7.39 -11.11
C ILE A 23 0.26 8.00 -10.06
N GLN A 24 -0.97 7.50 -9.95
CA GLN A 24 -1.96 8.06 -9.02
C GLN A 24 -1.78 7.54 -7.60
N TYR A 25 -1.46 6.25 -7.44
CA TYR A 25 -1.27 5.60 -6.14
C TYR A 25 -0.01 4.74 -6.14
N LEU A 26 0.83 4.92 -5.14
CA LEU A 26 1.96 4.06 -4.82
C LEU A 26 1.79 3.54 -3.40
N THR A 27 1.56 2.23 -3.26
CA THR A 27 1.42 1.60 -1.94
C THR A 27 2.70 0.86 -1.57
N LEU A 28 3.26 1.17 -0.42
CA LEU A 28 4.48 0.54 0.11
C LEU A 28 4.14 -0.33 1.33
N TYR A 29 4.53 -1.60 1.31
CA TYR A 29 4.39 -2.52 2.43
C TYR A 29 5.56 -2.37 3.39
N THR A 30 5.41 -1.58 4.44
CA THR A 30 6.52 -1.19 5.31
C THR A 30 6.57 -1.96 6.62
N PHE A 31 5.41 -2.30 7.22
CA PHE A 31 5.33 -3.04 8.47
C PHE A 31 4.07 -3.91 8.51
N SER A 32 4.26 -5.23 8.57
CA SER A 32 3.15 -6.19 8.62
C SER A 32 2.70 -6.46 10.06
N THR A 33 1.48 -7.00 10.22
CA THR A 33 1.00 -7.46 11.53
C THR A 33 1.88 -8.55 12.13
N GLU A 34 2.51 -9.39 11.29
CA GLU A 34 3.43 -10.43 11.71
C GLU A 34 4.74 -9.88 12.27
N ASN A 35 5.16 -8.67 11.87
CA ASN A 35 6.38 -8.04 12.35
C ASN A 35 6.33 -7.70 13.85
N TRP A 36 5.14 -7.58 14.45
CA TRP A 36 5.00 -7.44 15.90
C TRP A 36 5.54 -8.63 16.70
N ASN A 37 5.70 -9.80 16.07
CA ASN A 37 6.27 -11.00 16.72
C ASN A 37 7.80 -11.00 16.72
N ARG A 38 8.47 -10.00 16.13
CA ARG A 38 9.92 -9.83 16.19
C ARG A 38 10.37 -9.39 17.59
N PRO A 39 11.66 -9.53 17.93
CA PRO A 39 12.19 -9.00 19.18
C PRO A 39 11.80 -7.52 19.36
N LYS A 40 11.42 -7.17 20.58
CA LYS A 40 10.92 -5.82 20.90
C LYS A 40 11.89 -4.72 20.48
N GLU A 41 13.18 -4.93 20.68
CA GLU A 41 14.23 -3.96 20.31
C GLU A 41 14.24 -3.70 18.78
N GLU A 42 14.01 -4.73 17.98
CA GLU A 42 13.91 -4.59 16.51
C GLU A 42 12.65 -3.82 16.12
N VAL A 43 11.52 -4.13 16.73
CA VAL A 43 10.25 -3.42 16.50
C VAL A 43 10.37 -1.95 16.87
N ASP A 44 10.92 -1.64 18.04
CA ASP A 44 11.12 -0.27 18.52
C ASP A 44 12.06 0.52 17.58
N ALA A 45 13.13 -0.13 17.10
CA ALA A 45 14.05 0.48 16.16
C ALA A 45 13.39 0.77 14.79
N LEU A 46 12.56 -0.16 14.28
CA LEU A 46 11.81 0.02 13.03
C LEU A 46 10.78 1.15 13.16
N MET A 47 10.04 1.22 14.27
CA MET A 47 9.07 2.29 14.52
C MET A 47 9.76 3.66 14.61
N THR A 48 10.90 3.75 15.30
CA THR A 48 11.69 4.98 15.36
C THR A 48 12.15 5.41 13.98
N LEU A 49 12.68 4.48 13.18
CA LEU A 49 13.11 4.78 11.81
C LEU A 49 11.95 5.29 10.94
N LEU A 50 10.78 4.66 11.01
CA LEU A 50 9.59 5.08 10.26
C LEU A 50 9.16 6.50 10.63
N VAL A 51 9.12 6.81 11.94
CA VAL A 51 8.76 8.14 12.44
C VAL A 51 9.76 9.20 11.99
N ASP A 52 11.06 8.92 12.13
CA ASP A 52 12.11 9.84 11.72
C ASP A 52 12.11 10.08 10.22
N THR A 53 11.87 9.02 9.44
CA THR A 53 11.79 9.11 7.98
C THR A 53 10.63 9.99 7.57
N ILE A 54 9.42 9.72 8.05
CA ILE A 54 8.25 10.50 7.63
C ILE A 54 8.37 11.97 8.02
N ALA A 55 8.97 12.26 9.19
CA ALA A 55 9.21 13.62 9.62
C ALA A 55 10.17 14.39 8.68
N LYS A 56 11.19 13.70 8.17
CA LYS A 56 12.16 14.27 7.23
C LYS A 56 11.60 14.42 5.82
N GLU A 57 10.76 13.48 5.39
CA GLU A 57 10.23 13.46 4.04
C GLU A 57 9.03 14.41 3.84
N THR A 58 8.35 14.84 4.90
CA THR A 58 7.17 15.72 4.78
C THR A 58 7.40 16.95 3.90
N PRO A 59 8.52 17.73 4.03
CA PRO A 59 8.78 18.88 3.16
C PRO A 59 8.93 18.49 1.67
N THR A 60 9.55 17.34 1.41
CA THR A 60 9.72 16.81 0.04
C THR A 60 8.38 16.37 -0.56
N LEU A 61 7.53 15.70 0.23
CA LEU A 61 6.17 15.33 -0.18
C LEU A 61 5.35 16.57 -0.54
N MET A 62 5.44 17.63 0.26
CA MET A 62 4.78 18.90 -0.02
C MET A 62 5.29 19.53 -1.32
N LYS A 63 6.61 19.61 -1.50
CA LYS A 63 7.25 20.17 -2.70
C LYS A 63 6.82 19.43 -3.97
N ASN A 64 6.70 18.11 -3.92
CA ASN A 64 6.39 17.24 -5.05
C ASN A 64 4.89 16.98 -5.23
N ASN A 65 4.03 17.71 -4.50
CA ASN A 65 2.58 17.55 -4.54
C ASN A 65 2.13 16.10 -4.24
N VAL A 66 2.81 15.41 -3.33
CA VAL A 66 2.51 14.03 -2.92
C VAL A 66 1.64 14.07 -1.66
N ARG A 67 0.52 13.35 -1.68
CA ARG A 67 -0.36 13.19 -0.51
C ARG A 67 -0.05 11.88 0.20
N LEU A 68 0.26 11.95 1.49
CA LEU A 68 0.46 10.77 2.34
C LEU A 68 -0.85 10.18 2.82
N LEU A 69 -0.98 8.86 2.73
CA LEU A 69 -2.07 8.06 3.29
C LEU A 69 -1.50 6.86 4.03
N THR A 70 -2.28 6.27 4.92
CA THR A 70 -1.93 5.03 5.62
C THR A 70 -3.06 4.01 5.51
N ILE A 71 -2.71 2.72 5.49
CA ILE A 71 -3.63 1.60 5.63
C ILE A 71 -3.13 0.64 6.71
N GLY A 72 -4.03 -0.12 7.32
CA GLY A 72 -3.74 -1.12 8.34
C GLY A 72 -4.20 -0.72 9.74
N ASP A 73 -3.77 -1.48 10.75
CA ASP A 73 -4.10 -1.27 12.16
C ASP A 73 -3.19 -0.19 12.78
N THR A 74 -3.45 1.06 12.39
CA THR A 74 -2.70 2.22 12.89
C THR A 74 -2.93 2.50 14.36
N GLU A 75 -4.03 2.00 14.95
CA GLU A 75 -4.29 2.15 16.38
C GLU A 75 -3.30 1.37 17.25
N ARG A 76 -2.72 0.31 16.71
CA ARG A 76 -1.68 -0.48 17.39
C ARG A 76 -0.31 0.21 17.45
N LEU A 77 -0.11 1.25 16.66
CA LEU A 77 1.17 1.98 16.63
C LEU A 77 1.42 2.72 17.95
N PRO A 78 2.69 2.92 18.33
CA PRO A 78 3.04 3.80 19.46
C PRO A 78 2.48 5.22 19.25
N GLU A 79 2.05 5.87 20.33
CA GLU A 79 1.41 7.19 20.28
C GLU A 79 2.26 8.26 19.55
N GLY A 80 3.59 8.19 19.70
CA GLY A 80 4.50 9.09 18.97
C GLY A 80 4.44 8.90 17.46
N ALA A 81 4.34 7.64 17.02
CA ALA A 81 4.21 7.30 15.60
C ALA A 81 2.84 7.74 15.06
N LYS A 82 1.73 7.42 15.77
CA LYS A 82 0.38 7.87 15.39
C LYS A 82 0.32 9.36 15.16
N ARG A 83 0.78 10.15 16.12
CA ARG A 83 0.78 11.62 16.03
C ARG A 83 1.58 12.13 14.83
N LYS A 84 2.75 11.53 14.57
CA LYS A 84 3.63 11.99 13.49
C LYS A 84 3.06 11.69 12.11
N PHE A 85 2.49 10.48 11.93
CA PHE A 85 1.78 10.13 10.69
C PHE A 85 0.54 11.00 10.48
N ALA A 86 -0.27 11.22 11.52
CA ALA A 86 -1.45 12.09 11.46
C ALA A 86 -1.06 13.52 11.06
N GLN A 87 0.00 14.07 11.66
CA GLN A 87 0.52 15.40 11.31
C GLN A 87 0.91 15.47 9.82
N CYS A 88 1.71 14.51 9.33
CA CYS A 88 2.15 14.49 7.94
C CYS A 88 0.97 14.32 6.97
N MET A 89 0.01 13.46 7.28
CA MET A 89 -1.20 13.29 6.48
C MET A 89 -2.02 14.59 6.41
N GLU A 90 -2.15 15.32 7.52
CA GLU A 90 -2.84 16.61 7.56
C GLU A 90 -2.10 17.66 6.72
N GLU A 91 -0.78 17.80 6.92
CA GLU A 91 0.07 18.74 6.15
C GLU A 91 -0.02 18.49 4.65
N THR A 92 -0.07 17.21 4.22
CA THR A 92 -0.12 16.84 2.80
C THR A 92 -1.54 16.68 2.24
N SER A 93 -2.58 16.92 3.05
CA SER A 93 -4.00 16.66 2.69
C SER A 93 -4.48 17.43 1.47
N GLY A 94 -3.93 18.64 1.25
CA GLY A 94 -4.25 19.50 0.10
C GLY A 94 -3.54 19.09 -1.20
N ASN A 95 -2.57 18.17 -1.15
CA ASN A 95 -1.85 17.74 -2.34
C ASN A 95 -2.74 16.86 -3.25
N THR A 96 -2.64 17.10 -4.55
CA THR A 96 -3.51 16.50 -5.57
C THR A 96 -2.79 15.52 -6.51
N GLY A 97 -1.47 15.41 -6.40
CA GLY A 97 -0.63 14.52 -7.20
C GLY A 97 -0.67 13.07 -6.72
N LEU A 98 0.48 12.41 -6.69
CA LEU A 98 0.65 11.03 -6.22
C LEU A 98 0.11 10.85 -4.79
N ARG A 99 -0.67 9.80 -4.57
CA ARG A 99 -1.02 9.30 -3.22
C ARG A 99 -0.01 8.24 -2.83
N LEU A 100 0.88 8.59 -1.91
CA LEU A 100 1.80 7.65 -1.28
C LEU A 100 1.08 6.97 -0.12
N VAL A 101 0.81 5.68 -0.24
CA VAL A 101 0.10 4.88 0.75
C VAL A 101 1.09 4.00 1.51
N ILE A 102 1.19 4.20 2.81
CA ILE A 102 2.07 3.40 3.67
C ILE A 102 1.24 2.35 4.40
N ALA A 103 1.48 1.06 4.12
CA ALA A 103 0.86 -0.05 4.83
C ALA A 103 1.60 -0.30 6.15
N LEU A 104 0.95 0.05 7.27
CA LEU A 104 1.49 0.01 8.63
C LEU A 104 0.67 -0.93 9.50
N SER A 105 1.34 -1.86 10.18
CA SER A 105 0.64 -2.88 10.99
C SER A 105 -0.47 -3.53 10.16
N TYR A 106 -0.17 -3.78 8.87
CA TYR A 106 -1.12 -4.25 7.88
C TYR A 106 -0.94 -5.76 7.62
N SER A 107 -2.03 -6.45 7.44
CA SER A 107 -2.10 -7.72 6.71
C SER A 107 -3.51 -7.93 6.16
N ALA A 108 -3.60 -8.58 5.01
CA ALA A 108 -4.90 -8.75 4.35
C ALA A 108 -5.87 -9.62 5.15
N ARG A 109 -5.39 -10.66 5.84
CA ARG A 109 -6.23 -11.48 6.71
C ARG A 109 -6.79 -10.70 7.89
N TRP A 110 -5.98 -9.85 8.51
CA TRP A 110 -6.45 -8.93 9.55
C TRP A 110 -7.51 -7.98 8.99
N GLU A 111 -7.24 -7.36 7.84
CA GLU A 111 -8.16 -6.40 7.22
C GLU A 111 -9.52 -7.02 6.89
N ILE A 112 -9.51 -8.20 6.24
CA ILE A 112 -10.75 -8.94 5.91
C ILE A 112 -11.51 -9.31 7.19
N THR A 113 -10.80 -9.80 8.21
CA THR A 113 -11.41 -10.16 9.50
C THR A 113 -12.04 -8.92 10.17
N ASN A 114 -11.35 -7.78 10.15
CA ASN A 114 -11.86 -6.53 10.68
C ASN A 114 -13.10 -6.03 9.92
N ALA A 115 -13.10 -6.12 8.59
CA ALA A 115 -14.26 -5.80 7.76
C ALA A 115 -15.47 -6.69 8.09
N MET A 116 -15.24 -8.00 8.28
CA MET A 116 -16.29 -8.93 8.71
C MET A 116 -16.85 -8.59 10.09
N GLN A 117 -15.99 -8.26 11.05
CA GLN A 117 -16.43 -7.85 12.38
C GLN A 117 -17.27 -6.57 12.33
N GLU A 118 -16.90 -5.62 11.49
CA GLU A 118 -17.67 -4.39 11.30
C GLU A 118 -19.03 -4.66 10.66
N ALA A 119 -19.09 -5.53 9.65
CA ALA A 119 -20.37 -5.99 9.07
C ALA A 119 -21.29 -6.62 10.12
N VAL A 120 -20.74 -7.49 10.99
CA VAL A 120 -21.51 -8.10 12.09
C VAL A 120 -22.01 -7.03 13.08
N ARG A 121 -21.17 -6.05 13.47
CA ARG A 121 -21.61 -4.94 14.35
C ARG A 121 -22.78 -4.15 13.72
N LYS A 122 -22.69 -3.84 12.43
CA LYS A 122 -23.76 -3.16 11.69
C LYS A 122 -25.04 -4.00 11.64
N ALA A 123 -24.93 -5.30 11.44
CA ALA A 123 -26.07 -6.20 11.45
C ALA A 123 -26.74 -6.29 12.83
N GLN A 124 -25.98 -6.41 13.89
CA GLN A 124 -26.47 -6.38 15.28
C GLN A 124 -27.17 -5.07 15.63
N ALA A 125 -26.72 -3.95 15.07
CA ALA A 125 -27.35 -2.65 15.22
C ALA A 125 -28.60 -2.46 14.32
N GLY A 126 -28.96 -3.46 13.52
CA GLY A 126 -30.09 -3.39 12.58
C GLY A 126 -29.83 -2.53 11.34
N ALA A 127 -28.59 -2.10 11.12
CA ALA A 127 -28.18 -1.25 10.01
C ALA A 127 -27.75 -2.03 8.76
N LEU A 128 -27.68 -3.36 8.82
CA LEU A 128 -27.26 -4.23 7.72
C LEU A 128 -28.02 -5.55 7.80
N LYS A 129 -28.48 -6.06 6.67
CA LYS A 129 -29.05 -7.41 6.52
C LYS A 129 -28.11 -8.28 5.71
N ALA A 130 -28.29 -9.61 5.78
CA ALA A 130 -27.44 -10.55 5.07
C ALA A 130 -27.50 -10.35 3.53
N GLU A 131 -28.66 -10.01 2.99
CA GLU A 131 -28.88 -9.73 1.58
C GLU A 131 -28.20 -8.45 1.07
N ASP A 132 -27.82 -7.54 1.97
CA ASP A 132 -27.09 -6.30 1.63
C ASP A 132 -25.58 -6.54 1.49
N VAL A 133 -25.09 -7.71 1.93
CA VAL A 133 -23.66 -8.05 1.87
C VAL A 133 -23.28 -8.43 0.45
N ASN A 134 -22.50 -7.56 -0.20
CA ASN A 134 -21.96 -7.75 -1.53
C ASN A 134 -20.48 -7.29 -1.57
N GLU A 135 -19.81 -7.40 -2.72
CA GLU A 135 -18.39 -7.06 -2.87
C GLU A 135 -18.13 -5.58 -2.60
N GLU A 136 -19.03 -4.68 -3.01
CA GLU A 136 -18.93 -3.25 -2.79
C GLU A 136 -18.98 -2.91 -1.30
N LEU A 137 -19.91 -3.54 -0.55
CA LEU A 137 -19.98 -3.35 0.89
C LEU A 137 -18.69 -3.83 1.57
N VAL A 138 -18.21 -5.03 1.22
CA VAL A 138 -16.96 -5.56 1.80
C VAL A 138 -15.79 -4.63 1.52
N SER A 139 -15.63 -4.17 0.28
CA SER A 139 -14.61 -3.21 -0.11
C SER A 139 -14.73 -1.89 0.68
N SER A 140 -15.95 -1.41 0.93
CA SER A 140 -16.21 -0.17 1.69
C SER A 140 -15.83 -0.27 3.17
N LEU A 141 -15.71 -1.47 3.72
CA LEU A 141 -15.32 -1.73 5.11
C LEU A 141 -13.83 -1.96 5.29
N MET A 142 -13.05 -1.94 4.21
CA MET A 142 -11.60 -2.10 4.25
C MET A 142 -10.87 -0.77 4.44
N THR A 143 -9.63 -0.81 4.89
CA THR A 143 -8.80 0.39 5.07
C THR A 143 -8.43 1.03 3.73
N THR A 144 -8.61 0.32 2.63
CA THR A 144 -8.43 0.79 1.24
C THR A 144 -9.70 1.34 0.58
N ALA A 145 -10.82 1.49 1.31
CA ALA A 145 -12.14 1.84 0.77
C ALA A 145 -12.18 3.10 -0.13
N SER A 146 -11.25 4.05 0.09
CA SER A 146 -11.17 5.30 -0.68
C SER A 146 -10.19 5.23 -1.86
N MET A 147 -9.64 4.05 -2.17
CA MET A 147 -8.59 3.84 -3.15
C MET A 147 -9.04 2.84 -4.21
N PRO A 148 -8.58 2.96 -5.46
CA PRO A 148 -8.76 1.90 -6.44
C PRO A 148 -7.92 0.68 -6.08
N ASP A 149 -8.33 -0.48 -6.57
CA ASP A 149 -7.49 -1.67 -6.53
C ASP A 149 -6.21 -1.46 -7.35
N PRO A 150 -5.06 -2.02 -6.91
CA PRO A 150 -3.81 -1.83 -7.62
C PRO A 150 -3.80 -2.58 -8.96
N ASP A 151 -3.28 -1.93 -9.99
CA ASP A 151 -3.11 -2.54 -11.30
C ASP A 151 -1.90 -3.47 -11.36
N LEU A 152 -0.83 -3.14 -10.62
CA LEU A 152 0.45 -3.84 -10.62
C LEU A 152 0.97 -4.04 -9.20
N LEU A 153 1.33 -5.27 -8.86
CA LEU A 153 2.14 -5.61 -7.69
C LEU A 153 3.58 -5.89 -8.13
N ILE A 154 4.54 -5.19 -7.55
CA ILE A 154 5.97 -5.46 -7.72
C ILE A 154 6.49 -6.12 -6.45
N ARG A 155 7.04 -7.33 -6.56
CA ARG A 155 7.70 -8.06 -5.49
C ARG A 155 9.19 -8.17 -5.76
N THR A 156 9.99 -7.57 -4.91
CA THR A 156 11.46 -7.59 -4.93
C THR A 156 12.03 -8.79 -4.16
N SER A 157 13.35 -8.95 -4.20
CA SER A 157 14.13 -9.92 -3.41
C SER A 157 13.98 -11.39 -3.82
N GLY A 158 13.59 -11.68 -5.06
CA GLY A 158 13.46 -13.05 -5.59
C GLY A 158 12.36 -13.89 -4.92
N GLU A 159 11.47 -13.26 -4.16
CA GLU A 159 10.43 -13.95 -3.41
C GLU A 159 9.15 -14.06 -4.24
N LEU A 160 8.66 -15.29 -4.43
CA LEU A 160 7.48 -15.58 -5.28
C LEU A 160 6.18 -15.72 -4.46
N ARG A 161 6.01 -14.91 -3.44
CA ARG A 161 4.82 -14.87 -2.57
C ARG A 161 4.41 -13.45 -2.26
N ILE A 162 3.13 -13.21 -2.02
CA ILE A 162 2.59 -11.87 -1.67
C ILE A 162 2.62 -11.57 -0.18
N SER A 163 2.98 -12.52 0.67
CA SER A 163 3.16 -12.35 2.12
C SER A 163 1.98 -11.67 2.84
N ASN A 164 0.77 -12.16 2.59
CA ASN A 164 -0.45 -11.65 3.22
C ASN A 164 -0.72 -10.15 2.92
N PHE A 165 -0.30 -9.68 1.74
CA PHE A 165 -0.49 -8.30 1.29
C PHE A 165 -1.67 -8.19 0.33
N LEU A 166 -2.62 -7.30 0.60
CA LEU A 166 -3.73 -6.87 -0.26
C LEU A 166 -4.51 -8.02 -0.97
N LEU A 167 -4.78 -9.15 -0.27
CA LEU A 167 -5.43 -10.35 -0.87
C LEU A 167 -6.74 -10.03 -1.62
N TRP A 168 -7.58 -9.16 -1.07
CA TRP A 168 -8.83 -8.77 -1.68
C TRP A 168 -8.60 -7.91 -2.92
N GLN A 169 -7.76 -6.92 -2.79
CA GLN A 169 -7.52 -5.89 -3.81
C GLN A 169 -6.67 -6.38 -4.99
N LEU A 170 -5.85 -7.43 -4.78
CA LEU A 170 -4.99 -8.01 -5.82
C LEU A 170 -5.69 -9.00 -6.75
N ALA A 171 -7.01 -9.18 -6.62
CA ALA A 171 -7.76 -10.21 -7.35
C ALA A 171 -7.54 -10.18 -8.88
N TYR A 172 -7.33 -8.99 -9.46
CA TYR A 172 -7.08 -8.79 -10.89
C TYR A 172 -5.79 -8.02 -11.17
N SER A 173 -4.91 -7.86 -10.19
CA SER A 173 -3.62 -7.18 -10.37
C SER A 173 -2.66 -8.03 -11.17
N GLU A 174 -1.86 -7.38 -12.01
CA GLU A 174 -0.70 -8.01 -12.63
C GLU A 174 0.43 -8.15 -11.60
N LEU A 175 1.18 -9.25 -11.66
CA LEU A 175 2.26 -9.55 -10.72
C LEU A 175 3.60 -9.47 -11.44
N TYR A 176 4.53 -8.69 -10.89
CA TYR A 176 5.91 -8.58 -11.36
C TYR A 176 6.86 -8.98 -10.24
N PHE A 177 7.69 -9.99 -10.48
CA PHE A 177 8.68 -10.48 -9.54
C PHE A 177 10.08 -10.19 -10.06
N THR A 178 10.97 -9.71 -9.17
CA THR A 178 12.37 -9.44 -9.50
C THR A 178 13.30 -9.91 -8.40
N ASP A 179 14.49 -10.41 -8.77
CA ASP A 179 15.54 -10.81 -7.85
C ASP A 179 16.22 -9.59 -7.19
N CYS A 180 16.02 -8.40 -7.75
CA CYS A 180 16.59 -7.18 -7.21
C CYS A 180 16.15 -6.96 -5.76
N LEU A 181 17.09 -6.72 -4.86
CA LEU A 181 16.78 -6.40 -3.46
C LEU A 181 16.20 -5.00 -3.34
N TRP A 182 15.28 -4.79 -2.38
CA TRP A 182 14.64 -3.48 -2.19
C TRP A 182 15.64 -2.31 -2.06
N PRO A 183 16.73 -2.39 -1.28
CA PRO A 183 17.70 -1.30 -1.21
C PRO A 183 18.40 -0.97 -2.54
N GLU A 184 18.45 -1.94 -3.46
CA GLU A 184 19.09 -1.84 -4.78
C GLU A 184 18.09 -1.55 -5.90
N PHE A 185 16.79 -1.52 -5.59
CA PHE A 185 15.71 -1.31 -6.56
C PHE A 185 15.74 0.14 -7.04
N THR A 186 16.22 0.32 -8.28
CA THR A 186 16.42 1.62 -8.91
C THR A 186 15.18 2.10 -9.67
N GLU A 187 15.21 3.35 -10.12
CA GLU A 187 14.23 3.93 -11.05
C GLU A 187 14.14 3.11 -12.34
N GLU A 188 15.28 2.63 -12.85
CA GLU A 188 15.32 1.78 -14.04
C GLU A 188 14.58 0.46 -13.82
N GLU A 189 14.80 -0.21 -12.66
CA GLU A 189 14.08 -1.43 -12.30
C GLU A 189 12.57 -1.19 -12.14
N PHE A 190 12.20 -0.05 -11.56
CA PHE A 190 10.79 0.36 -11.45
C PHE A 190 10.18 0.60 -12.84
N CYS A 191 10.85 1.33 -13.71
CA CYS A 191 10.40 1.54 -15.09
C CYS A 191 10.31 0.24 -15.89
N LYS A 192 11.24 -0.72 -15.71
CA LYS A 192 11.14 -2.06 -16.34
C LYS A 192 9.85 -2.78 -15.95
N ALA A 193 9.48 -2.74 -14.66
CA ALA A 193 8.23 -3.35 -14.20
C ALA A 193 6.99 -2.70 -14.83
N ILE A 194 6.99 -1.38 -14.99
CA ILE A 194 5.90 -0.63 -15.64
C ILE A 194 5.83 -0.96 -17.13
N VAL A 195 6.96 -1.00 -17.83
CA VAL A 195 7.02 -1.36 -19.26
C VAL A 195 6.53 -2.79 -19.47
N ASP A 196 6.94 -3.74 -18.62
CA ASP A 196 6.44 -5.11 -18.66
C ASP A 196 4.92 -5.15 -18.50
N TYR A 197 4.39 -4.42 -17.51
CA TYR A 197 2.95 -4.29 -17.29
C TYR A 197 2.22 -3.72 -18.51
N GLN A 198 2.76 -2.69 -19.17
CA GLN A 198 2.15 -2.06 -20.35
C GLN A 198 2.03 -3.00 -21.56
N HIS A 199 2.90 -4.02 -21.64
CA HIS A 199 2.85 -5.03 -22.71
C HIS A 199 1.87 -6.17 -22.42
N ARG A 200 1.27 -6.23 -21.23
CA ARG A 200 0.33 -7.29 -20.87
C ARG A 200 -1.09 -6.96 -21.29
N GLU A 201 -1.82 -7.96 -21.77
CA GLU A 201 -3.24 -7.84 -22.08
C GLU A 201 -4.08 -8.16 -20.85
N ARG A 202 -4.79 -7.17 -20.33
CA ARG A 202 -5.69 -7.34 -19.16
C ARG A 202 -7.09 -7.73 -19.62
N ARG A 203 -7.49 -8.96 -19.36
CA ARG A 203 -8.73 -9.53 -19.90
C ARG A 203 -9.92 -9.47 -18.94
N PHE A 204 -9.70 -9.42 -17.65
CA PHE A 204 -10.78 -9.42 -16.62
C PHE A 204 -11.84 -10.50 -16.88
N GLY A 205 -11.40 -11.74 -17.16
CA GLY A 205 -12.27 -12.88 -17.46
C GLY A 205 -12.87 -12.88 -18.87
N LYS A 206 -12.52 -11.94 -19.77
CA LYS A 206 -12.96 -11.86 -21.17
C LYS A 206 -11.98 -12.56 -22.11
N THR A 207 -12.42 -12.82 -23.34
CA THR A 207 -11.52 -13.23 -24.43
C THR A 207 -10.78 -12.03 -25.01
N SER A 208 -9.62 -12.26 -25.67
CA SER A 208 -8.86 -11.18 -26.36
C SER A 208 -9.72 -10.42 -27.36
N GLU A 209 -10.59 -11.12 -28.12
CA GLU A 209 -11.52 -10.52 -29.08
C GLU A 209 -12.52 -9.56 -28.40
N GLN A 210 -13.02 -9.91 -27.22
CA GLN A 210 -13.95 -9.06 -26.45
C GLN A 210 -13.29 -7.82 -25.86
N VAL A 211 -11.97 -7.84 -25.64
CA VAL A 211 -11.20 -6.68 -25.18
C VAL A 211 -10.97 -5.69 -26.33
N LEU A 212 -10.68 -6.18 -27.55
CA LEU A 212 -10.41 -5.38 -28.75
C LEU A 212 -11.64 -4.61 -29.26
N ILE A 213 -12.86 -5.08 -28.99
CA ILE A 213 -14.12 -4.45 -29.46
C ILE A 213 -14.45 -3.14 -28.69
N LYS A 214 -13.74 -2.83 -27.59
CA LYS A 214 -14.03 -1.67 -26.74
C LYS A 214 -13.12 -0.44 -26.94
N ASN A 215 -12.20 -0.49 -27.90
CA ASN A 215 -11.32 0.65 -28.24
C ASN A 215 -11.76 1.34 -29.53
#